data_ddd9832495d6d4f884afa135ce657156
#
_entry.id   ddd9832495d6d4f884afa135ce657156
#
_cell.length_a   1.000
_cell.length_b   1.000
_cell.length_c   1.000
_cell.angle_alpha   90.00
_cell.angle_beta   90.00
_cell.angle_gamma   90.00
#
_symmetry.space_group_name_H-M   'P 1'
#
loop_
_entity.id
_entity.type
_entity.pdbx_description
1 polymer ?
#
loop_
_entity_poly.entity_id
_entity_poly.type
_entity_poly.pdbx_seq_one_letter_code
_entity_poly.pdbx_strand_id
1 'polypeptide(L)'
;LKVDSNTDLDGTLDVAGATTISNTLRVDLDANVGGGLTVGGATTIHNALKVDGNTVLDGSLELNSTLIDINGSVATGKTDYRLSSVGTGVSWRPPGVETTNILYVTKDGNDSNSGLLEGDAKATIGGAAAVALDGDTIYVRPGTYFENNPIGLRTDVSISGQDLRLVTVVPNNPAEDLFHVRRGYLIENMNFAGNNVATGYIGAMVA
;
A
#
# COMPACT_ATOMS: atom_id res chain seq x y z
N LEU A 1 -11.03 42.49 43.35
CA LEU A 1 -10.25 43.64 42.92
C LEU A 1 -10.70 44.01 41.50
N LYS A 2 -11.12 45.25 41.29
CA LYS A 2 -11.37 45.79 39.97
C LYS A 2 -10.24 46.81 39.66
N VAL A 3 -9.56 46.61 38.55
CA VAL A 3 -8.54 47.53 38.06
C VAL A 3 -9.02 48.09 36.74
N ASP A 4 -9.28 49.37 36.64
CA ASP A 4 -9.81 50.02 35.45
C ASP A 4 -8.69 50.52 34.50
N SER A 5 -7.41 50.17 34.79
CA SER A 5 -6.24 50.54 33.99
C SER A 5 -5.25 49.37 33.93
N ASN A 6 -4.04 49.62 33.44
CA ASN A 6 -2.99 48.61 33.38
C ASN A 6 -2.54 48.18 34.77
N THR A 7 -2.27 46.87 34.90
CA THR A 7 -1.61 46.30 36.10
C THR A 7 -0.25 45.78 35.69
N ASP A 8 0.78 46.22 36.33
CA ASP A 8 2.13 45.72 36.20
C ASP A 8 2.46 44.84 37.42
N LEU A 9 2.91 43.62 37.17
CA LEU A 9 3.30 42.65 38.21
C LEU A 9 4.72 42.23 37.96
N ASP A 10 5.65 42.67 38.80
CA ASP A 10 7.08 42.34 38.73
C ASP A 10 7.39 40.89 39.13
N GLY A 11 6.41 40.14 39.56
CA GLY A 11 6.55 38.76 40.00
C GLY A 11 5.61 37.80 39.34
N THR A 12 5.23 36.76 40.05
CA THR A 12 4.31 35.72 39.54
C THR A 12 2.88 36.06 39.81
N LEU A 13 2.00 35.76 38.83
CA LEU A 13 0.55 35.73 39.02
C LEU A 13 0.11 34.26 39.14
N ASP A 14 -0.43 33.89 40.28
CA ASP A 14 -1.10 32.59 40.46
C ASP A 14 -2.62 32.79 40.51
N VAL A 15 -3.31 32.07 39.63
CA VAL A 15 -4.75 32.08 39.56
C VAL A 15 -5.28 30.66 39.76
N ALA A 16 -5.83 30.39 40.91
CA ALA A 16 -6.36 29.06 41.27
C ALA A 16 -7.66 28.68 40.48
N GLY A 17 -8.29 29.60 39.82
CA GLY A 17 -9.52 29.41 39.08
C GLY A 17 -9.36 29.65 37.57
N ALA A 18 -10.50 29.71 36.89
CA ALA A 18 -10.50 30.06 35.46
C ALA A 18 -10.10 31.48 35.19
N THR A 19 -9.33 31.70 34.16
CA THR A 19 -8.97 33.05 33.65
C THR A 19 -9.60 33.23 32.27
N THR A 20 -10.27 34.37 32.07
CA THR A 20 -10.80 34.79 30.78
C THR A 20 -10.06 36.04 30.29
N ILE A 21 -9.46 35.95 29.12
CA ILE A 21 -8.83 37.07 28.43
C ILE A 21 -9.66 37.38 27.20
N SER A 22 -10.39 38.47 27.22
CA SER A 22 -11.33 38.83 26.16
C SER A 22 -10.69 39.41 24.90
N ASN A 23 -9.38 39.59 24.89
CA ASN A 23 -8.65 40.15 23.77
C ASN A 23 -7.39 39.28 23.50
N THR A 24 -6.22 39.85 23.56
CA THR A 24 -4.98 39.18 23.20
C THR A 24 -4.21 38.70 24.45
N LEU A 25 -3.81 37.43 24.48
CA LEU A 25 -2.76 36.95 25.36
C LEU A 25 -1.45 36.90 24.56
N ARG A 26 -0.42 37.62 25.04
CA ARG A 26 0.94 37.51 24.52
C ARG A 26 1.80 36.84 25.53
N VAL A 27 2.52 35.81 25.10
CA VAL A 27 3.53 35.12 25.87
C VAL A 27 4.85 35.27 25.14
N ASP A 28 5.82 35.95 25.73
CA ASP A 28 7.10 36.28 25.06
C ASP A 28 8.12 35.11 25.13
N LEU A 29 7.92 34.17 26.00
CA LEU A 29 8.79 32.99 26.14
C LEU A 29 8.00 31.70 25.92
N ASP A 30 7.88 30.85 26.92
CA ASP A 30 7.24 29.55 26.81
C ASP A 30 5.81 29.56 27.37
N ALA A 31 4.87 28.95 26.67
CA ALA A 31 3.56 28.61 27.19
C ALA A 31 3.48 27.10 27.42
N ASN A 32 3.40 26.68 28.69
CA ASN A 32 3.22 25.26 29.03
C ASN A 32 1.74 25.00 29.36
N VAL A 33 1.12 24.12 28.56
CA VAL A 33 -0.28 23.69 28.75
C VAL A 33 -0.26 22.24 29.22
N GLY A 34 -0.46 22.02 30.52
CA GLY A 34 -0.43 20.67 31.13
C GLY A 34 -1.62 19.78 30.77
N GLY A 35 -2.64 20.31 30.13
CA GLY A 35 -3.82 19.60 29.66
C GLY A 35 -4.04 19.75 28.16
N GLY A 36 -5.28 19.67 27.72
CA GLY A 36 -5.64 19.89 26.31
C GLY A 36 -5.61 21.35 25.93
N LEU A 37 -5.10 21.67 24.74
CA LEU A 37 -5.24 22.98 24.09
C LEU A 37 -6.27 22.87 22.98
N THR A 38 -7.35 23.66 23.04
CA THR A 38 -8.33 23.79 21.98
C THR A 38 -8.21 25.17 21.33
N VAL A 39 -8.00 25.20 20.02
CA VAL A 39 -7.96 26.43 19.23
C VAL A 39 -9.14 26.43 18.26
N GLY A 40 -10.08 27.39 18.46
CA GLY A 40 -11.28 27.47 17.63
C GLY A 40 -11.08 28.17 16.28
N GLY A 41 -9.90 28.71 16.03
CA GLY A 41 -9.54 29.39 14.78
C GLY A 41 -8.26 28.86 14.17
N ALA A 42 -7.69 29.59 13.22
CA ALA A 42 -6.42 29.23 12.59
C ALA A 42 -5.25 29.27 13.57
N THR A 43 -4.35 28.31 13.46
CA THR A 43 -3.07 28.27 14.19
C THR A 43 -1.91 28.45 13.22
N THR A 44 -1.00 29.38 13.52
CA THR A 44 0.23 29.58 12.77
C THR A 44 1.43 29.24 13.65
N ILE A 45 2.27 28.34 13.19
CA ILE A 45 3.52 27.95 13.85
C ILE A 45 4.66 28.35 12.92
N HIS A 46 5.48 29.32 13.34
CA HIS A 46 6.55 29.90 12.50
C HIS A 46 7.79 29.00 12.40
N ASN A 47 7.98 28.07 13.30
CA ASN A 47 9.10 27.14 13.30
C ASN A 47 8.64 25.69 13.14
N ALA A 48 9.08 24.79 13.99
CA ALA A 48 8.73 23.39 13.92
C ALA A 48 7.51 23.06 14.79
N LEU A 49 6.63 22.23 14.26
CA LEU A 49 5.64 21.49 15.04
C LEU A 49 6.17 20.07 15.25
N LYS A 50 6.43 19.68 16.51
CA LYS A 50 6.72 18.31 16.87
C LYS A 50 5.50 17.66 17.51
N VAL A 51 5.06 16.53 16.99
CA VAL A 51 3.98 15.73 17.55
C VAL A 51 4.56 14.35 17.89
N ASP A 52 4.59 14.01 19.18
CA ASP A 52 5.12 12.72 19.64
C ASP A 52 4.06 11.59 19.57
N GLY A 53 2.82 11.93 19.29
CA GLY A 53 1.71 10.98 19.17
C GLY A 53 1.08 10.99 17.75
N ASN A 54 -0.12 10.45 17.66
CA ASN A 54 -0.87 10.44 16.41
C ASN A 54 -1.40 11.83 16.06
N THR A 55 -1.40 12.15 14.77
CA THR A 55 -2.07 13.33 14.23
C THR A 55 -3.28 12.89 13.41
N VAL A 56 -4.45 13.45 13.71
CA VAL A 56 -5.67 13.27 12.92
C VAL A 56 -5.98 14.58 12.21
N LEU A 57 -6.17 14.52 10.91
CA LEU A 57 -6.54 15.63 10.05
C LEU A 57 -7.88 15.30 9.38
N ASP A 58 -8.93 16.01 9.77
CA ASP A 58 -10.26 15.82 9.18
C ASP A 58 -10.44 16.57 7.84
N GLY A 59 -9.42 17.28 7.40
CA GLY A 59 -9.39 18.03 6.16
C GLY A 59 -8.16 17.72 5.31
N SER A 60 -7.85 18.59 4.37
CA SER A 60 -6.69 18.45 3.49
C SER A 60 -5.39 18.81 4.21
N LEU A 61 -4.33 18.07 3.90
CA LEU A 61 -2.94 18.45 4.22
C LEU A 61 -2.29 19.05 2.97
N GLU A 62 -1.95 20.33 3.03
CA GLU A 62 -1.15 20.99 1.99
C GLU A 62 0.29 21.15 2.48
N LEU A 63 1.24 20.64 1.70
CA LEU A 63 2.67 20.73 1.98
C LEU A 63 3.33 21.55 0.87
N ASN A 64 3.71 22.78 1.17
CA ASN A 64 4.40 23.67 0.25
C ASN A 64 5.94 23.45 0.23
N SER A 65 6.40 22.37 0.81
CA SER A 65 7.81 22.02 0.91
C SER A 65 8.00 20.50 0.77
N THR A 66 8.99 19.95 1.42
CA THR A 66 9.42 18.56 1.28
C THR A 66 8.72 17.65 2.29
N LEU A 67 8.13 16.55 1.83
CA LEU A 67 7.72 15.43 2.66
C LEU A 67 8.83 14.38 2.69
N ILE A 68 9.30 14.01 3.87
CA ILE A 68 10.34 13.00 4.10
C ILE A 68 9.67 11.70 4.53
N ASP A 69 10.00 10.59 3.91
CA ASP A 69 9.49 9.26 4.28
C ASP A 69 10.22 8.68 5.50
N ILE A 70 9.81 7.48 5.93
CA ILE A 70 10.42 6.80 7.10
C ILE A 70 11.93 6.52 6.95
N ASN A 71 12.45 6.53 5.72
CA ASN A 71 13.86 6.29 5.44
C ASN A 71 14.67 7.60 5.33
N GLY A 72 14.07 8.73 5.69
CA GLY A 72 14.68 10.04 5.52
C GLY A 72 14.76 10.50 4.07
N SER A 73 14.05 9.85 3.15
CA SER A 73 14.05 10.20 1.73
C SER A 73 13.12 11.38 1.45
N VAL A 74 13.54 12.22 0.52
CA VAL A 74 12.79 13.38 0.04
C VAL A 74 12.30 13.15 -1.39
N ALA A 75 11.16 13.70 -1.73
CA ALA A 75 10.61 13.61 -3.10
C ALA A 75 11.31 14.56 -4.10
N THR A 76 12.38 15.25 -3.72
CA THR A 76 13.08 16.23 -4.59
C THR A 76 13.55 15.57 -5.89
N GLY A 77 13.13 16.13 -7.02
CA GLY A 77 13.45 15.59 -8.33
C GLY A 77 12.75 14.30 -8.74
N LYS A 78 11.79 13.85 -7.93
CA LYS A 78 11.01 12.64 -8.19
C LYS A 78 9.62 13.02 -8.72
N THR A 79 9.56 13.41 -10.00
CA THR A 79 8.28 13.72 -10.65
C THR A 79 7.37 12.50 -10.67
N ASP A 80 6.11 12.67 -10.34
CA ASP A 80 5.06 11.64 -10.29
C ASP A 80 5.28 10.50 -9.30
N TYR A 81 6.26 10.61 -8.39
CA TYR A 81 6.41 9.64 -7.32
C TYR A 81 5.19 9.64 -6.40
N ARG A 82 4.77 8.45 -5.99
CA ARG A 82 3.65 8.24 -5.08
C ARG A 82 4.15 7.81 -3.71
N LEU A 83 3.45 8.24 -2.68
CA LEU A 83 3.65 7.75 -1.33
C LEU A 83 2.92 6.40 -1.19
N SER A 84 3.65 5.33 -0.96
CA SER A 84 3.11 3.98 -0.84
C SER A 84 3.35 3.42 0.55
N SER A 85 2.39 2.66 1.07
CA SER A 85 2.56 1.91 2.31
C SER A 85 3.62 0.82 2.16
N VAL A 86 4.51 0.71 3.13
CA VAL A 86 5.60 -0.28 3.17
C VAL A 86 5.64 -0.97 4.55
N GLY A 87 4.55 -1.61 4.92
CA GLY A 87 4.43 -2.26 6.23
C GLY A 87 4.22 -1.26 7.37
N THR A 88 5.26 -0.88 8.10
CA THR A 88 5.17 0.01 9.27
C THR A 88 5.20 1.50 8.93
N GLY A 89 5.23 1.88 7.67
CA GLY A 89 5.32 3.28 7.26
C GLY A 89 4.97 3.49 5.80
N VAL A 90 5.52 4.55 5.22
CA VAL A 90 5.34 4.93 3.83
C VAL A 90 6.68 5.23 3.17
N SER A 91 6.76 5.02 1.86
CA SER A 91 7.96 5.34 1.07
C SER A 91 7.57 5.92 -0.28
N TRP A 92 8.46 6.74 -0.85
CA TRP A 92 8.30 7.28 -2.18
C TRP A 92 8.59 6.21 -3.24
N ARG A 93 7.66 5.99 -4.16
CA ARG A 93 7.82 5.06 -5.27
C ARG A 93 7.71 5.77 -6.60
N PRO A 94 8.53 5.41 -7.61
CA PRO A 94 8.45 5.99 -8.95
C PRO A 94 7.11 5.64 -9.62
N PRO A 95 6.63 6.49 -10.55
CA PRO A 95 5.46 6.19 -11.36
C PRO A 95 5.76 4.98 -12.27
N GLY A 96 4.78 4.13 -12.45
CA GLY A 96 4.93 2.91 -13.27
C GLY A 96 5.67 1.76 -12.59
N VAL A 97 6.27 1.97 -11.41
CA VAL A 97 6.49 0.93 -10.44
C VAL A 97 5.24 0.89 -9.56
N GLU A 98 4.12 0.56 -10.18
CA GLU A 98 3.11 -0.15 -9.42
C GLU A 98 3.90 -1.24 -8.72
N THR A 99 3.74 -1.42 -7.44
CA THR A 99 4.25 -2.63 -6.80
C THR A 99 3.66 -3.75 -7.62
N THR A 100 4.46 -4.32 -8.51
CA THR A 100 4.11 -5.60 -9.06
C THR A 100 4.05 -6.49 -7.84
N ASN A 101 2.85 -6.73 -7.34
CA ASN A 101 2.69 -7.64 -6.25
C ASN A 101 3.15 -9.00 -6.77
N ILE A 102 3.87 -9.72 -5.95
CA ILE A 102 4.05 -11.13 -6.19
C ILE A 102 2.87 -11.82 -5.52
N LEU A 103 2.06 -12.48 -6.31
CA LEU A 103 0.99 -13.34 -5.83
C LEU A 103 1.52 -14.77 -5.75
N TYR A 104 1.58 -15.33 -4.58
CA TYR A 104 2.08 -16.67 -4.34
C TYR A 104 0.98 -17.70 -4.55
N VAL A 105 1.32 -18.80 -5.25
CA VAL A 105 0.47 -19.97 -5.42
C VAL A 105 1.21 -21.20 -4.89
N THR A 106 0.59 -21.91 -3.96
CA THR A 106 1.15 -23.11 -3.33
C THR A 106 0.11 -24.23 -3.24
N LYS A 107 0.54 -25.49 -3.17
CA LYS A 107 -0.39 -26.62 -3.02
C LYS A 107 -1.16 -26.61 -1.70
N ASP A 108 -0.59 -26.02 -0.65
CA ASP A 108 -1.19 -25.88 0.67
C ASP A 108 -1.94 -24.54 0.83
N GLY A 109 -2.06 -23.77 -0.26
CA GLY A 109 -2.75 -22.48 -0.28
C GLY A 109 -4.28 -22.60 -0.24
N ASN A 110 -4.93 -21.45 -0.21
CA ASN A 110 -6.39 -21.34 -0.28
C ASN A 110 -6.78 -20.13 -1.13
N ASP A 111 -7.70 -20.29 -2.08
CA ASP A 111 -8.11 -19.20 -2.97
C ASP A 111 -8.86 -18.06 -2.24
N SER A 112 -9.27 -18.27 -1.00
CA SER A 112 -9.79 -17.21 -0.13
C SER A 112 -8.68 -16.32 0.47
N ASN A 113 -7.41 -16.74 0.44
CA ASN A 113 -6.27 -16.00 0.94
C ASN A 113 -5.98 -14.77 0.06
N SER A 114 -5.16 -13.83 0.55
CA SER A 114 -4.76 -12.66 -0.25
C SER A 114 -3.81 -13.02 -1.40
N GLY A 115 -2.96 -14.00 -1.22
CA GLY A 115 -1.87 -14.37 -2.13
C GLY A 115 -0.62 -13.50 -2.01
N LEU A 116 -0.63 -12.44 -1.20
CA LEU A 116 0.46 -11.46 -1.12
C LEU A 116 1.68 -11.95 -0.30
N LEU A 117 1.53 -13.03 0.43
CA LEU A 117 2.58 -13.66 1.22
C LEU A 117 2.59 -15.17 0.94
N GLU A 118 3.77 -15.78 1.03
CA GLU A 118 3.91 -17.23 0.82
C GLU A 118 3.10 -18.05 1.83
N GLY A 119 3.01 -17.59 3.08
CA GLY A 119 2.20 -18.22 4.13
C GLY A 119 0.69 -17.94 4.01
N ASP A 120 0.27 -17.04 3.11
CA ASP A 120 -1.12 -16.69 2.81
C ASP A 120 -1.37 -16.84 1.29
N ALA A 121 -0.83 -17.89 0.69
CA ALA A 121 -0.84 -18.13 -0.73
C ALA A 121 -2.20 -18.59 -1.24
N LYS A 122 -2.45 -18.38 -2.53
CA LYS A 122 -3.56 -18.96 -3.29
C LYS A 122 -3.33 -20.45 -3.52
N ALA A 123 -4.39 -21.21 -3.72
CA ALA A 123 -4.33 -22.65 -4.04
C ALA A 123 -4.15 -22.89 -5.54
N THR A 124 -4.66 -22.00 -6.40
CA THR A 124 -4.70 -22.14 -7.84
C THR A 124 -4.14 -20.92 -8.56
N ILE A 125 -3.63 -21.15 -9.78
CA ILE A 125 -3.19 -20.04 -10.66
C ILE A 125 -4.40 -19.18 -11.06
N GLY A 126 -5.55 -19.82 -11.31
CA GLY A 126 -6.80 -19.13 -11.59
C GLY A 126 -7.26 -18.24 -10.44
N GLY A 127 -7.13 -18.71 -9.19
CA GLY A 127 -7.44 -17.92 -8.00
C GLY A 127 -6.51 -16.70 -7.83
N ALA A 128 -5.23 -16.84 -8.17
CA ALA A 128 -4.31 -15.71 -8.19
C ALA A 128 -4.62 -14.73 -9.34
N ALA A 129 -4.88 -15.24 -10.54
CA ALA A 129 -5.22 -14.42 -11.70
C ALA A 129 -6.50 -13.60 -11.51
N ALA A 130 -7.47 -14.11 -10.76
CA ALA A 130 -8.73 -13.42 -10.46
C ALA A 130 -8.52 -12.13 -9.63
N VAL A 131 -7.50 -12.07 -8.79
CA VAL A 131 -7.19 -10.92 -7.92
C VAL A 131 -5.99 -10.09 -8.40
N ALA A 132 -5.19 -10.62 -9.33
CA ALA A 132 -4.04 -9.93 -9.89
C ALA A 132 -4.45 -8.59 -10.52
N LEU A 133 -3.62 -7.58 -10.37
CA LEU A 133 -3.72 -6.29 -11.03
C LEU A 133 -2.77 -6.24 -12.23
N ASP A 134 -2.95 -5.23 -13.10
CA ASP A 134 -2.06 -5.05 -14.25
C ASP A 134 -0.59 -4.88 -13.77
N GLY A 135 0.31 -5.65 -14.34
CA GLY A 135 1.73 -5.66 -13.98
C GLY A 135 2.12 -6.62 -12.85
N ASP A 136 1.20 -7.33 -12.21
CA ASP A 136 1.52 -8.27 -11.15
C ASP A 136 2.24 -9.53 -11.67
N THR A 137 2.97 -10.19 -10.77
CA THR A 137 3.61 -11.49 -11.04
C THR A 137 2.99 -12.57 -10.18
N ILE A 138 2.51 -13.63 -10.80
CA ILE A 138 2.02 -14.83 -10.11
C ILE A 138 3.21 -15.80 -9.99
N TYR A 139 3.69 -16.02 -8.78
CA TYR A 139 4.79 -16.95 -8.49
C TYR A 139 4.27 -18.28 -8.00
N VAL A 140 4.55 -19.33 -8.79
CA VAL A 140 3.99 -20.67 -8.57
C VAL A 140 5.04 -21.60 -7.96
N ARG A 141 4.77 -22.10 -6.77
CA ARG A 141 5.63 -23.03 -6.04
C ARG A 141 5.51 -24.45 -6.63
N PRO A 142 6.45 -25.36 -6.29
CA PRO A 142 6.43 -26.72 -6.79
C PRO A 142 5.11 -27.45 -6.54
N GLY A 143 4.62 -28.15 -7.56
CA GLY A 143 3.41 -28.93 -7.47
C GLY A 143 2.72 -29.16 -8.82
N THR A 144 1.69 -30.00 -8.82
CA THR A 144 0.79 -30.19 -9.95
C THR A 144 -0.51 -29.45 -9.66
N TYR A 145 -0.85 -28.49 -10.54
CA TYR A 145 -2.01 -27.62 -10.42
C TYR A 145 -3.04 -27.99 -11.46
N PHE A 146 -4.21 -28.39 -11.00
CA PHE A 146 -5.36 -28.66 -11.87
C PHE A 146 -6.20 -27.39 -11.95
N GLU A 147 -6.25 -26.79 -13.13
CA GLU A 147 -6.81 -25.48 -13.30
C GLU A 147 -8.16 -25.50 -14.02
N ASN A 148 -9.09 -24.71 -13.53
CA ASN A 148 -10.32 -24.43 -14.25
C ASN A 148 -10.01 -23.40 -15.35
N ASN A 149 -9.90 -23.91 -16.56
CA ASN A 149 -9.54 -23.10 -17.72
C ASN A 149 -10.78 -22.66 -18.52
N PRO A 150 -10.70 -21.56 -19.31
CA PRO A 150 -9.48 -20.75 -19.50
C PRO A 150 -9.21 -19.77 -18.34
N ILE A 151 -7.93 -19.61 -17.98
CA ILE A 151 -7.49 -18.61 -17.02
C ILE A 151 -7.27 -17.30 -17.76
N GLY A 152 -8.07 -16.27 -17.44
CA GLY A 152 -7.90 -14.94 -18.01
C GLY A 152 -6.79 -14.14 -17.29
N LEU A 153 -5.76 -13.70 -18.01
CA LEU A 153 -4.74 -12.82 -17.48
C LEU A 153 -5.03 -11.36 -17.86
N ARG A 154 -4.78 -10.45 -16.92
CA ARG A 154 -4.82 -9.02 -17.17
C ARG A 154 -3.57 -8.56 -17.94
N THR A 155 -3.59 -7.29 -18.35
CA THR A 155 -2.46 -6.67 -19.07
C THR A 155 -1.20 -6.70 -18.20
N ASP A 156 -0.07 -7.04 -18.83
CA ASP A 156 1.26 -7.07 -18.22
C ASP A 156 1.39 -8.01 -16.99
N VAL A 157 0.45 -8.94 -16.78
CA VAL A 157 0.54 -9.97 -15.73
C VAL A 157 1.45 -11.10 -16.21
N SER A 158 2.42 -11.45 -15.37
CA SER A 158 3.36 -12.56 -15.62
C SER A 158 3.10 -13.73 -14.68
N ILE A 159 3.36 -14.95 -15.16
CA ILE A 159 3.33 -16.16 -14.35
C ILE A 159 4.73 -16.78 -14.40
N SER A 160 5.36 -16.97 -13.25
CA SER A 160 6.67 -17.60 -13.14
C SER A 160 6.61 -18.80 -12.19
N GLY A 161 6.84 -19.98 -12.73
CA GLY A 161 7.04 -21.17 -11.92
C GLY A 161 8.40 -21.16 -11.23
N GLN A 162 8.52 -21.79 -10.09
CA GLN A 162 9.79 -21.87 -9.39
C GLN A 162 10.84 -22.66 -10.19
N ASP A 163 10.44 -23.73 -10.88
CA ASP A 163 11.31 -24.56 -11.73
C ASP A 163 10.45 -25.31 -12.76
N LEU A 164 10.92 -25.35 -14.00
CA LEU A 164 10.27 -26.02 -15.12
C LEU A 164 9.88 -27.48 -14.84
N ARG A 165 10.67 -28.18 -14.05
CA ARG A 165 10.46 -29.60 -13.74
C ARG A 165 9.62 -29.85 -12.51
N LEU A 166 9.43 -28.82 -11.69
CA LEU A 166 8.74 -28.93 -10.40
C LEU A 166 7.32 -28.37 -10.43
N VAL A 167 7.02 -27.51 -11.39
CA VAL A 167 5.68 -26.92 -11.55
C VAL A 167 5.01 -27.50 -12.78
N THR A 168 3.89 -28.20 -12.58
CA THR A 168 3.09 -28.76 -13.68
C THR A 168 1.67 -28.21 -13.62
N VAL A 169 1.19 -27.70 -14.75
CA VAL A 169 -0.17 -27.18 -14.89
C VAL A 169 -0.98 -28.10 -15.79
N VAL A 170 -2.13 -28.51 -15.33
CA VAL A 170 -3.05 -29.45 -16.01
C VAL A 170 -4.41 -28.78 -16.18
N PRO A 171 -4.92 -28.60 -17.40
CA PRO A 171 -6.27 -28.09 -17.60
C PRO A 171 -7.34 -29.12 -17.18
N ASN A 172 -8.38 -28.67 -16.50
CA ASN A 172 -9.54 -29.51 -16.16
C ASN A 172 -10.42 -29.77 -17.39
N ASN A 173 -10.49 -28.83 -18.32
CA ASN A 173 -11.18 -29.00 -19.60
C ASN A 173 -10.16 -29.05 -20.76
N PRO A 174 -9.85 -30.23 -21.29
CA PRO A 174 -8.87 -30.36 -22.38
C PRO A 174 -9.37 -29.87 -23.75
N ALA A 175 -10.63 -29.49 -23.84
CA ALA A 175 -11.24 -28.95 -25.07
C ALA A 175 -11.15 -27.43 -25.17
N GLU A 176 -10.66 -26.76 -24.14
CA GLU A 176 -10.53 -25.31 -24.07
C GLU A 176 -9.07 -24.88 -23.88
N ASP A 177 -8.77 -23.65 -24.23
CA ASP A 177 -7.48 -23.03 -24.00
C ASP A 177 -7.16 -23.00 -22.50
N LEU A 178 -5.87 -23.11 -22.14
CA LEU A 178 -5.46 -23.02 -20.74
C LEU A 178 -5.44 -21.57 -20.27
N PHE A 179 -4.98 -20.65 -21.11
CA PHE A 179 -4.87 -19.23 -20.79
C PHE A 179 -5.51 -18.36 -21.87
N HIS A 180 -6.25 -17.35 -21.43
CA HIS A 180 -6.57 -16.19 -22.25
C HIS A 180 -5.69 -15.02 -21.83
N VAL A 181 -4.76 -14.64 -22.68
CA VAL A 181 -3.74 -13.65 -22.41
C VAL A 181 -3.99 -12.35 -23.15
N ARG A 182 -3.60 -11.23 -22.54
CA ARG A 182 -3.60 -9.92 -23.15
C ARG A 182 -2.17 -9.53 -23.51
N ARG A 183 -1.93 -8.27 -23.82
CA ARG A 183 -0.61 -7.74 -24.16
C ARG A 183 0.33 -7.79 -22.92
N GLY A 184 1.63 -8.00 -23.14
CA GLY A 184 2.70 -7.83 -22.15
C GLY A 184 2.81 -8.94 -21.11
N TYR A 185 2.32 -10.15 -21.39
CA TYR A 185 2.43 -11.29 -20.48
C TYR A 185 3.76 -12.04 -20.67
N LEU A 186 4.18 -12.69 -19.59
CA LEU A 186 5.24 -13.69 -19.61
C LEU A 186 4.76 -14.93 -18.83
N ILE A 187 4.91 -16.11 -19.42
CA ILE A 187 4.63 -17.37 -18.73
C ILE A 187 5.88 -18.21 -18.87
N GLU A 188 6.51 -18.57 -17.75
CA GLU A 188 7.80 -19.24 -17.77
C GLU A 188 7.97 -20.24 -16.62
N ASN A 189 8.99 -21.08 -16.73
CA ASN A 189 9.45 -22.01 -15.70
C ASN A 189 8.38 -22.99 -15.20
N MET A 190 7.48 -23.44 -16.11
CA MET A 190 6.47 -24.44 -15.78
C MET A 190 6.23 -25.41 -16.93
N ASN A 191 5.84 -26.62 -16.59
CA ASN A 191 5.44 -27.66 -17.53
C ASN A 191 3.92 -27.67 -17.69
N PHE A 192 3.46 -27.84 -18.91
CA PHE A 192 2.04 -27.98 -19.25
C PHE A 192 1.75 -29.42 -19.65
N ALA A 193 0.93 -30.12 -18.87
CA ALA A 193 0.50 -31.47 -19.16
C ALA A 193 -0.93 -31.44 -19.69
N GLY A 194 -1.07 -31.69 -20.98
CA GLY A 194 -2.37 -31.95 -21.58
C GLY A 194 -2.93 -33.32 -21.18
N ASN A 195 -4.25 -33.45 -21.08
CA ASN A 195 -4.87 -34.75 -21.03
C ASN A 195 -4.65 -35.45 -22.38
N ASN A 196 -4.32 -36.70 -22.31
CA ASN A 196 -3.95 -37.56 -23.45
C ASN A 196 -5.18 -37.85 -24.37
N VAL A 197 -5.80 -36.82 -24.92
CA VAL A 197 -6.81 -36.92 -25.98
C VAL A 197 -6.10 -36.69 -27.30
N ALA A 198 -6.17 -37.64 -28.21
CA ALA A 198 -5.42 -37.71 -29.46
C ALA A 198 -5.61 -36.51 -30.43
N THR A 199 -6.24 -35.44 -30.03
CA THR A 199 -6.51 -34.20 -30.81
C THR A 199 -6.36 -32.91 -30.02
N GLY A 200 -5.65 -32.91 -28.87
CA GLY A 200 -5.52 -31.70 -28.04
C GLY A 200 -4.46 -30.74 -28.56
N TYR A 201 -4.85 -29.52 -28.88
CA TYR A 201 -3.93 -28.40 -29.06
C TYR A 201 -3.60 -27.79 -27.69
N ILE A 202 -2.32 -27.72 -27.35
CA ILE A 202 -1.86 -26.82 -26.29
C ILE A 202 -1.59 -25.49 -27.00
N GLY A 203 -2.57 -24.61 -27.00
CA GLY A 203 -2.45 -23.29 -27.60
C GLY A 203 -2.63 -22.21 -26.54
N ALA A 204 -1.65 -21.31 -26.43
CA ALA A 204 -1.90 -19.98 -25.94
C ALA A 204 -2.34 -19.15 -27.14
N MET A 205 -3.60 -18.71 -27.20
CA MET A 205 -4.01 -17.74 -28.20
C MET A 205 -3.64 -16.34 -27.70
N VAL A 206 -2.86 -15.63 -28.51
CA VAL A 206 -2.61 -14.20 -28.38
C VAL A 206 -3.67 -13.50 -29.22
N ALA A 207 -4.54 -12.72 -28.54
CA ALA A 207 -5.50 -11.84 -29.19
C ALA A 207 -4.94 -10.42 -29.28
#